data_a3763d808676d55cc3a9a41ce370c43e
#
_entry.id   a3763d808676d55cc3a9a41ce370c43e
#
_cell.length_a   1.000
_cell.length_b   1.000
_cell.length_c   1.000
_cell.angle_alpha   90.00
_cell.angle_beta   90.00
_cell.angle_gamma   90.00
#
_symmetry.space_group_name_H-M   'P 1'
#
loop_
_entity.id
_entity.type
_entity.pdbx_description
1 polymer ?
#
loop_
_entity_poly.entity_id
_entity_poly.type
_entity_poly.pdbx_seq_one_letter_code
_entity_poly.pdbx_strand_id
1 'polypeptide(L)'
;MAASTTKKVLVRRFDREPLTGFVNPQSYLLAGGVELMKTDGTVALIPYEEIKTVCFVKDFDSAEETPPDRLVFHTRPKMDGLWVRMRFRDGEVMDGILSNNLLQLETYGFTFIPPEPYSNNQKIFSPRQALSEFHVLGVVGSPLTRRRRKEVAKEQIGLFEEE
;
A
#
# COMPACT_ATOMS: atom_id res chain seq x y z
N MET A 1 29.10 10.71 2.21
CA MET A 1 28.21 10.10 1.18
C MET A 1 26.79 10.23 1.64
N ALA A 2 25.96 10.82 0.81
CA ALA A 2 24.52 10.79 1.07
C ALA A 2 24.03 9.34 1.03
N ALA A 3 23.26 8.94 2.03
CA ALA A 3 22.59 7.66 1.99
C ALA A 3 21.74 7.60 0.73
N SER A 4 21.76 6.47 0.02
CA SER A 4 20.93 6.29 -1.16
C SER A 4 19.47 6.49 -0.78
N THR A 5 18.84 7.51 -1.33
CA THR A 5 17.42 7.80 -1.14
C THR A 5 16.54 6.93 -2.02
N THR A 6 17.15 6.12 -2.90
CA THR A 6 16.41 5.26 -3.81
C THR A 6 15.99 3.95 -3.17
N LYS A 7 14.82 3.45 -3.58
CA LYS A 7 14.25 2.17 -3.12
C LYS A 7 14.05 1.25 -4.31
N LYS A 8 14.26 -0.05 -4.07
CA LYS A 8 14.00 -1.08 -5.07
C LYS A 8 12.50 -1.23 -5.30
N VAL A 9 12.10 -1.25 -6.56
CA VAL A 9 10.70 -1.46 -6.93
C VAL A 9 10.58 -2.46 -8.07
N LEU A 10 9.45 -3.15 -8.08
CA LEU A 10 8.96 -3.96 -9.18
C LEU A 10 7.68 -3.29 -9.70
N VAL A 11 7.72 -2.82 -10.95
CA VAL A 11 6.57 -2.20 -11.60
C VAL A 11 5.84 -3.28 -12.40
N ARG A 12 4.65 -3.67 -11.95
CA ARG A 12 3.77 -4.58 -12.68
C ARG A 12 2.92 -3.78 -13.66
N ARG A 13 2.84 -4.27 -14.89
CA ARG A 13 2.05 -3.67 -15.95
C ARG A 13 0.96 -4.65 -16.39
N PHE A 14 -0.11 -4.14 -17.00
CA PHE A 14 -1.24 -5.00 -17.40
C PHE A 14 -0.90 -5.95 -18.54
N ASP A 15 -0.32 -5.42 -19.60
CA ASP A 15 -0.12 -6.17 -20.87
C ASP A 15 1.35 -6.37 -21.23
N ARG A 16 2.26 -6.15 -20.30
CA ARG A 16 3.69 -6.20 -20.54
C ARG A 16 4.42 -6.84 -19.38
N GLU A 17 5.65 -7.26 -19.64
CA GLU A 17 6.54 -7.78 -18.63
C GLU A 17 6.79 -6.75 -17.50
N PRO A 18 6.92 -7.19 -16.27
CA PRO A 18 7.25 -6.29 -15.17
C PRO A 18 8.64 -5.67 -15.35
N LEU A 19 8.78 -4.46 -14.85
CA LEU A 19 10.05 -3.73 -14.83
C LEU A 19 10.60 -3.67 -13.42
N THR A 20 11.88 -3.96 -13.28
CA THR A 20 12.61 -3.77 -12.02
C THR A 20 13.47 -2.52 -12.09
N GLY A 21 13.65 -1.86 -10.97
CA GLY A 21 14.48 -0.67 -10.90
C GLY A 21 14.40 0.02 -9.55
N PHE A 22 14.77 1.29 -9.57
CA PHE A 22 14.85 2.12 -8.38
C PHE A 22 14.00 3.37 -8.55
N VAL A 23 13.36 3.80 -7.49
CA VAL A 23 12.64 5.08 -7.45
C VAL A 23 13.08 5.88 -6.22
N ASN A 24 12.97 7.21 -6.33
CA ASN A 24 13.02 8.06 -5.15
C ASN A 24 11.60 8.08 -4.54
N PRO A 25 11.39 7.53 -3.33
CA PRO A 25 10.07 7.40 -2.76
C PRO A 25 9.37 8.74 -2.48
N GLN A 26 10.10 9.84 -2.47
CA GLN A 26 9.54 11.16 -2.24
C GLN A 26 9.16 11.91 -3.51
N SER A 27 9.66 11.48 -4.68
CA SER A 27 9.51 12.26 -5.91
C SER A 27 9.28 11.42 -7.17
N TYR A 28 8.96 10.14 -7.05
CA TYR A 28 8.82 9.25 -8.22
C TYR A 28 7.48 9.41 -8.96
N LEU A 29 6.47 10.00 -8.31
CA LEU A 29 5.14 10.20 -8.91
C LEU A 29 5.08 11.57 -9.57
N LEU A 30 5.29 11.58 -10.87
CA LEU A 30 5.23 12.79 -11.69
C LEU A 30 3.88 12.90 -12.39
N ALA A 31 3.59 14.08 -12.94
CA ALA A 31 2.33 14.32 -13.66
C ALA A 31 2.16 13.38 -14.86
N GLY A 32 3.24 13.04 -15.55
CA GLY A 32 3.22 12.16 -16.73
C GLY A 32 3.35 10.66 -16.44
N GLY A 33 3.64 10.28 -15.20
CA GLY A 33 3.84 8.89 -14.85
C GLY A 33 4.86 8.67 -13.74
N VAL A 34 5.31 7.44 -13.60
CA VAL A 34 6.30 7.03 -12.61
C VAL A 34 7.70 7.14 -13.20
N GLU A 35 8.57 7.87 -12.53
CA GLU A 35 9.99 7.98 -12.88
C GLU A 35 10.75 6.79 -12.28
N LEU A 36 11.21 5.90 -13.15
CA LEU A 36 11.94 4.70 -12.78
C LEU A 36 13.36 4.76 -13.31
N MET A 37 14.35 4.57 -12.43
CA MET A 37 15.71 4.30 -12.83
C MET A 37 15.89 2.79 -12.99
N LYS A 38 16.11 2.35 -14.23
CA LYS A 38 16.33 0.94 -14.55
C LYS A 38 17.67 0.45 -14.00
N THR A 39 17.83 -0.86 -13.92
CA THR A 39 19.07 -1.49 -13.44
C THR A 39 20.28 -1.20 -14.33
N ASP A 40 20.08 -0.84 -15.61
CA ASP A 40 21.14 -0.42 -16.53
C ASP A 40 21.55 1.06 -16.36
N GLY A 41 20.90 1.79 -15.44
CA GLY A 41 21.17 3.20 -15.17
C GLY A 41 20.37 4.18 -15.99
N THR A 42 19.56 3.72 -16.95
CA THR A 42 18.68 4.60 -17.73
C THR A 42 17.43 4.97 -16.93
N VAL A 43 16.91 6.16 -17.19
CA VAL A 43 15.68 6.66 -16.56
C VAL A 43 14.53 6.53 -17.53
N ALA A 44 13.43 5.96 -17.10
CA ALA A 44 12.20 5.83 -17.87
C ALA A 44 11.03 6.50 -17.14
N LEU A 45 10.17 7.17 -17.89
CA LEU A 45 8.88 7.65 -17.40
C LEU A 45 7.81 6.67 -17.87
N ILE A 46 7.17 5.98 -16.91
CA ILE A 46 6.16 4.97 -17.22
C ILE A 46 4.78 5.60 -17.03
N PRO A 47 3.97 5.68 -18.09
CA PRO A 47 2.62 6.25 -17.97
C PRO A 47 1.76 5.46 -16.98
N TYR A 48 0.95 6.17 -16.20
CA TYR A 48 0.06 5.53 -15.21
C TYR A 48 -0.92 4.54 -15.83
N GLU A 49 -1.31 4.77 -17.07
CA GLU A 49 -2.24 3.90 -17.82
C GLU A 49 -1.70 2.47 -18.02
N GLU A 50 -0.39 2.32 -18.06
CA GLU A 50 0.27 1.02 -18.27
C GLU A 50 0.49 0.28 -16.94
N ILE A 51 0.47 0.99 -15.83
CA ILE A 51 0.88 0.48 -14.52
C ILE A 51 -0.31 -0.14 -13.80
N LYS A 52 -0.12 -1.38 -13.33
CA LYS A 52 -1.03 -2.02 -12.36
C LYS A 52 -0.61 -1.67 -10.93
N THR A 53 0.63 -1.97 -10.58
CA THR A 53 1.20 -1.70 -9.25
C THR A 53 2.67 -1.36 -9.33
N VAL A 54 3.11 -0.54 -8.38
CA VAL A 54 4.53 -0.32 -8.09
C VAL A 54 4.80 -0.93 -6.72
N CYS A 55 5.49 -2.07 -6.70
CA CYS A 55 5.77 -2.81 -5.47
C CYS A 55 7.15 -2.42 -4.94
N PHE A 56 7.20 -1.89 -3.73
CA PHE A 56 8.45 -1.67 -3.01
C PHE A 56 8.93 -3.00 -2.46
N VAL A 57 10.03 -3.51 -2.97
CA VAL A 57 10.52 -4.85 -2.70
C VAL A 57 11.85 -4.82 -1.95
N LYS A 58 12.11 -5.88 -1.19
CA LYS A 58 13.40 -6.08 -0.54
C LYS A 58 14.45 -6.56 -1.52
N ASP A 59 14.04 -7.40 -2.46
CA ASP A 59 14.91 -8.07 -3.42
C ASP A 59 14.21 -8.23 -4.77
N PHE A 60 14.97 -8.15 -5.86
CA PHE A 60 14.45 -8.37 -7.21
C PHE A 60 14.26 -9.86 -7.54
N ASP A 61 15.03 -10.74 -6.91
CA ASP A 61 15.06 -12.17 -7.24
C ASP A 61 13.82 -12.94 -6.79
N SER A 62 13.04 -12.41 -5.88
CA SER A 62 11.84 -13.06 -5.36
C SER A 62 10.55 -12.51 -5.97
N ALA A 63 10.55 -12.24 -7.26
CA ALA A 63 9.38 -11.76 -8.01
C ALA A 63 8.33 -12.86 -8.24
N GLU A 64 8.09 -13.73 -7.25
CA GLU A 64 7.02 -14.71 -7.31
C GLU A 64 5.66 -14.02 -7.27
N GLU A 65 4.76 -14.47 -8.12
CA GLU A 65 3.38 -14.02 -8.08
C GLU A 65 2.73 -14.51 -6.79
N THR A 66 2.15 -13.58 -6.04
CA THR A 66 1.40 -13.92 -4.84
C THR A 66 0.08 -14.60 -5.24
N PRO A 67 -0.23 -15.80 -4.72
CA PRO A 67 -1.50 -16.45 -4.99
C PRO A 67 -2.70 -15.57 -4.59
N PRO A 68 -3.84 -15.64 -5.30
CA PRO A 68 -5.00 -14.79 -5.03
C PRO A 68 -5.54 -14.86 -3.61
N ASP A 69 -5.46 -16.02 -2.97
CA ASP A 69 -5.90 -16.22 -1.58
C ASP A 69 -5.02 -15.47 -0.56
N ARG A 70 -3.79 -15.14 -0.93
CA ARG A 70 -2.85 -14.39 -0.08
C ARG A 70 -2.90 -12.88 -0.33
N LEU A 71 -3.68 -12.44 -1.30
CA LEU A 71 -3.86 -11.01 -1.63
C LEU A 71 -4.96 -10.35 -0.79
N VAL A 72 -5.74 -11.12 -0.04
CA VAL A 72 -6.82 -10.61 0.81
C VAL A 72 -6.59 -11.01 2.27
N PHE A 73 -7.15 -10.20 3.19
CA PHE A 73 -7.14 -10.55 4.60
C PHE A 73 -8.30 -11.51 4.90
N HIS A 74 -7.99 -12.66 5.47
CA HIS A 74 -9.00 -13.64 5.91
C HIS A 74 -9.54 -13.34 7.32
N THR A 75 -8.82 -12.52 8.08
CA THR A 75 -9.21 -12.04 9.40
C THR A 75 -9.00 -10.54 9.46
N ARG A 76 -9.62 -9.89 10.45
CA ARG A 76 -9.46 -8.44 10.63
C ARG A 76 -7.99 -8.10 10.82
N PRO A 77 -7.42 -7.17 9.99
CA PRO A 77 -6.03 -6.76 10.13
C PRO A 77 -5.74 -6.13 11.49
N LYS A 78 -4.52 -6.31 11.98
CA LYS A 78 -4.06 -5.74 13.26
C LYS A 78 -3.32 -4.41 13.11
N MET A 79 -3.04 -4.01 11.88
CA MET A 79 -2.39 -2.73 11.56
C MET A 79 -3.38 -1.58 11.66
N ASP A 80 -2.86 -0.37 11.94
CA ASP A 80 -3.67 0.85 11.99
C ASP A 80 -3.91 1.40 10.59
N GLY A 81 -5.13 1.79 10.30
CA GLY A 81 -5.48 2.45 9.06
C GLY A 81 -6.86 2.07 8.52
N LEU A 82 -7.03 2.28 7.23
CA LEU A 82 -8.23 1.90 6.50
C LEU A 82 -8.01 0.54 5.83
N TRP A 83 -8.80 -0.43 6.20
CA TRP A 83 -8.84 -1.71 5.50
C TRP A 83 -9.63 -1.53 4.22
N VAL A 84 -8.96 -1.67 3.08
CA VAL A 84 -9.55 -1.45 1.76
C VAL A 84 -9.48 -2.72 0.93
N ARG A 85 -10.46 -2.88 0.06
CA ARG A 85 -10.48 -3.92 -0.97
C ARG A 85 -10.58 -3.27 -2.32
N MET A 86 -9.65 -3.62 -3.19
CA MET A 86 -9.52 -3.05 -4.52
C MET A 86 -9.73 -4.13 -5.56
N ARG A 87 -10.46 -3.79 -6.62
CA ARG A 87 -10.52 -4.61 -7.83
C ARG A 87 -9.79 -3.87 -8.92
N PHE A 88 -8.80 -4.52 -9.52
CA PHE A 88 -8.11 -4.00 -10.68
C PHE A 88 -8.96 -4.18 -11.94
N ARG A 89 -8.65 -3.41 -12.97
CA ARG A 89 -9.40 -3.48 -14.24
C ARG A 89 -9.26 -4.81 -14.97
N ASP A 90 -8.26 -5.64 -14.62
CA ASP A 90 -8.13 -7.01 -15.11
C ASP A 90 -8.94 -8.04 -14.30
N GLY A 91 -9.65 -7.59 -13.27
CA GLY A 91 -10.48 -8.42 -12.42
C GLY A 91 -9.83 -8.95 -11.14
N GLU A 92 -8.52 -8.81 -10.98
CA GLU A 92 -7.83 -9.24 -9.76
C GLU A 92 -8.26 -8.40 -8.56
N VAL A 93 -8.43 -9.05 -7.42
CA VAL A 93 -8.83 -8.41 -6.16
C VAL A 93 -7.67 -8.44 -5.18
N MET A 94 -7.41 -7.31 -4.52
CA MET A 94 -6.37 -7.18 -3.53
C MET A 94 -6.86 -6.35 -2.35
N ASP A 95 -6.53 -6.78 -1.14
CA ASP A 95 -6.72 -6.00 0.07
C ASP A 95 -5.46 -5.22 0.42
N GLY A 96 -5.63 -4.16 1.17
CA GLY A 96 -4.51 -3.39 1.70
C GLY A 96 -4.93 -2.52 2.88
N ILE A 97 -3.94 -1.98 3.57
CA ILE A 97 -4.13 -1.01 4.63
C ILE A 97 -3.64 0.34 4.13
N LEU A 98 -4.56 1.26 3.99
CA LEU A 98 -4.31 2.64 3.60
C LEU A 98 -4.16 3.51 4.84
N SER A 99 -3.37 4.58 4.75
CA SER A 99 -3.29 5.56 5.83
C SER A 99 -4.65 6.19 6.10
N ASN A 100 -5.01 6.28 7.37
CA ASN A 100 -6.23 6.98 7.82
C ASN A 100 -6.08 8.51 7.82
N ASN A 101 -4.89 9.01 7.53
CA ASN A 101 -4.65 10.44 7.39
C ASN A 101 -4.85 10.86 5.93
N LEU A 102 -5.97 11.53 5.66
CA LEU A 102 -6.36 11.94 4.30
C LEU A 102 -5.39 12.95 3.68
N LEU A 103 -4.59 13.65 4.48
CA LEU A 103 -3.55 14.54 3.99
C LEU A 103 -2.36 13.79 3.39
N GLN A 104 -2.24 12.50 3.68
CA GLN A 104 -1.19 11.64 3.13
C GLN A 104 -1.62 10.92 1.85
N LEU A 105 -2.82 11.16 1.37
CA LEU A 105 -3.27 10.60 0.10
C LEU A 105 -2.51 11.23 -1.06
N GLU A 106 -2.07 10.37 -1.97
CA GLU A 106 -1.33 10.79 -3.15
C GLU A 106 -2.28 11.22 -4.26
N THR A 107 -1.81 12.13 -5.11
CA THR A 107 -2.63 12.72 -6.19
C THR A 107 -3.01 11.68 -7.26
N TYR A 108 -2.09 10.77 -7.59
CA TYR A 108 -2.22 9.90 -8.77
C TYR A 108 -2.72 8.49 -8.47
N GLY A 109 -2.87 8.15 -7.21
CA GLY A 109 -3.31 6.81 -6.83
C GLY A 109 -3.24 6.59 -5.34
N PHE A 110 -3.06 5.32 -4.95
CA PHE A 110 -3.11 4.91 -3.55
C PHE A 110 -1.87 4.10 -3.19
N THR A 111 -1.26 4.43 -2.06
CA THR A 111 -0.19 3.64 -1.45
C THR A 111 -0.74 2.89 -0.25
N PHE A 112 -0.52 1.58 -0.23
CA PHE A 112 -1.08 0.73 0.81
C PHE A 112 -0.09 -0.37 1.21
N ILE A 113 -0.34 -0.95 2.38
CA ILE A 113 0.43 -2.09 2.90
C ILE A 113 -0.35 -3.36 2.56
N PRO A 114 0.26 -4.34 1.85
CA PRO A 114 -0.40 -5.58 1.47
C PRO A 114 -0.60 -6.51 2.68
N PRO A 115 -1.42 -7.60 2.54
CA PRO A 115 -1.68 -8.55 3.64
C PRO A 115 -0.45 -9.20 4.25
N GLU A 116 0.62 -9.36 3.48
CA GLU A 116 1.87 -9.97 3.96
C GLU A 116 3.04 -8.99 3.82
N PRO A 117 3.13 -7.94 4.70
CA PRO A 117 4.16 -6.91 4.56
C PRO A 117 5.57 -7.43 4.91
N TYR A 118 5.68 -8.60 5.55
CA TYR A 118 6.95 -9.25 5.86
C TYR A 118 7.48 -10.09 4.70
N SER A 119 6.68 -10.31 3.67
CA SER A 119 7.12 -10.88 2.40
C SER A 119 8.00 -9.88 1.64
N ASN A 120 8.38 -10.21 0.42
CA ASN A 120 9.18 -9.32 -0.40
C ASN A 120 8.50 -7.95 -0.65
N ASN A 121 7.18 -7.92 -0.78
CA ASN A 121 6.42 -6.69 -0.99
C ASN A 121 6.15 -5.96 0.33
N GLN A 122 6.84 -4.85 0.56
CA GLN A 122 6.71 -4.06 1.79
C GLN A 122 5.56 -3.05 1.70
N LYS A 123 5.38 -2.46 0.52
CA LYS A 123 4.45 -1.38 0.26
C LYS A 123 4.11 -1.39 -1.23
N ILE A 124 2.89 -1.05 -1.57
CA ILE A 124 2.43 -1.07 -2.95
C ILE A 124 1.74 0.26 -3.28
N PHE A 125 2.13 0.85 -4.41
CA PHE A 125 1.39 1.96 -5.02
C PHE A 125 0.59 1.44 -6.21
N SER A 126 -0.67 1.84 -6.32
CA SER A 126 -1.50 1.57 -7.49
C SER A 126 -2.07 2.87 -8.04
N PRO A 127 -1.87 3.14 -9.35
CA PRO A 127 -2.49 4.28 -9.98
C PRO A 127 -4.03 4.17 -9.94
N ARG A 128 -4.69 5.31 -9.89
CA ARG A 128 -6.15 5.36 -9.86
C ARG A 128 -6.77 4.69 -11.10
N GLN A 129 -6.15 4.84 -12.26
CA GLN A 129 -6.60 4.24 -13.52
C GLN A 129 -6.54 2.70 -13.53
N ALA A 130 -5.74 2.11 -12.67
CA ALA A 130 -5.60 0.65 -12.56
C ALA A 130 -6.83 -0.01 -11.90
N LEU A 131 -7.62 0.76 -11.17
CA LEU A 131 -8.69 0.25 -10.32
C LEU A 131 -10.06 0.44 -10.99
N SER A 132 -10.89 -0.62 -10.96
CA SER A 132 -12.30 -0.56 -11.35
C SER A 132 -13.22 -0.37 -10.14
N GLU A 133 -12.80 -0.87 -8.96
CA GLU A 133 -13.55 -0.73 -7.71
C GLU A 133 -12.58 -0.47 -6.55
N PHE A 134 -13.04 0.35 -5.60
CA PHE A 134 -12.30 0.63 -4.39
C PHE A 134 -13.28 0.77 -3.22
N HIS A 135 -13.20 -0.14 -2.25
CA HIS A 135 -14.10 -0.18 -1.11
C HIS A 135 -13.34 -0.12 0.21
N VAL A 136 -13.81 0.70 1.13
CA VAL A 136 -13.34 0.69 2.51
C VAL A 136 -14.17 -0.35 3.27
N LEU A 137 -13.52 -1.39 3.78
CA LEU A 137 -14.18 -2.44 4.56
C LEU A 137 -14.27 -2.09 6.03
N GLY A 138 -13.37 -1.26 6.53
CA GLY A 138 -13.41 -0.84 7.92
C GLY A 138 -12.20 0.00 8.30
N VAL A 139 -12.30 0.62 9.46
CA VAL A 139 -11.17 1.29 10.12
C VAL A 139 -10.59 0.30 11.12
N VAL A 140 -9.28 0.02 11.00
CA VAL A 140 -8.60 -0.95 11.85
C VAL A 140 -7.65 -0.27 12.80
N GLY A 141 -7.51 -0.88 13.92
CA GLY A 141 -6.93 -0.62 15.18
C GLY A 141 -5.96 0.51 15.36
N SER A 142 -6.29 1.58 16.04
CA SER A 142 -5.36 2.57 16.56
C SER A 142 -5.05 2.27 18.03
N PRO A 143 -3.77 2.29 18.46
CA PRO A 143 -3.43 2.23 19.88
C PRO A 143 -4.13 3.31 20.71
N LEU A 144 -4.35 4.49 20.13
CA LEU A 144 -5.10 5.59 20.75
C LEU A 144 -6.57 5.23 20.96
N THR A 145 -7.20 4.53 20.03
CA THR A 145 -8.58 4.08 20.17
C THR A 145 -8.71 3.05 21.29
N ARG A 146 -7.74 2.14 21.43
CA ARG A 146 -7.71 1.17 22.55
C ARG A 146 -7.53 1.86 23.90
N ARG A 147 -6.67 2.87 24.00
CA ARG A 147 -6.48 3.67 25.21
C ARG A 147 -7.76 4.41 25.58
N ARG A 148 -8.42 5.07 24.64
CA ARG A 148 -9.70 5.76 24.88
C ARG A 148 -10.78 4.81 25.36
N ARG A 149 -10.90 3.61 24.77
CA ARG A 149 -11.86 2.60 25.22
C ARG A 149 -11.57 2.14 26.64
N LYS A 150 -10.30 1.95 27.01
CA LYS A 150 -9.91 1.58 28.37
C LYS A 150 -10.18 2.69 29.36
N GLU A 151 -9.94 3.94 29.02
CA GLU A 151 -10.22 5.10 29.85
C GLU A 151 -11.71 5.28 30.07
N VAL A 152 -12.53 5.21 29.03
CA VAL A 152 -14.00 5.27 29.13
C VAL A 152 -14.53 4.15 30.00
N ALA A 153 -14.04 2.92 29.83
CA ALA A 153 -14.45 1.80 30.69
C ALA A 153 -14.07 2.01 32.14
N LYS A 154 -12.91 2.58 32.46
CA LYS A 154 -12.48 2.92 33.81
C LYS A 154 -13.35 4.02 34.41
N GLU A 155 -13.68 5.06 33.67
CA GLU A 155 -14.55 6.14 34.10
C GLU A 155 -15.97 5.62 34.39
N GLN A 156 -16.52 4.74 33.57
CA GLN A 156 -17.81 4.12 33.80
C GLN A 156 -17.82 3.26 35.05
N ILE A 157 -16.78 2.49 35.31
CA ILE A 157 -16.63 1.69 36.52
C ILE A 157 -16.54 2.61 37.75
N GLY A 158 -15.76 3.71 37.66
CA GLY A 158 -15.65 4.69 38.73
C GLY A 158 -16.97 5.35 39.10
N LEU A 159 -17.85 5.64 38.15
CA LEU A 159 -19.17 6.19 38.35
C LEU A 159 -20.10 5.23 39.10
N PHE A 160 -19.97 3.93 38.88
CA PHE A 160 -20.76 2.91 39.60
C PHE A 160 -20.24 2.61 41.00
N GLU A 161 -18.95 2.82 41.26
CA GLU A 161 -18.34 2.59 42.59
C GLU A 161 -18.60 3.74 43.58
N GLU A 162 -19.00 4.92 43.14
CA GLU A 162 -19.30 6.08 43.97
C GLU A 162 -20.72 6.07 44.57
N GLU A 163 -21.55 5.10 44.21
CA GLU A 163 -22.85 4.88 44.85
C GLU A 163 -22.72 3.90 46.04
#